data_b2f445257f68bcf6496744302b2448a4
#
_entry.id   b2f445257f68bcf6496744302b2448a4
#
_cell.length_a   1.000
_cell.length_b   1.000
_cell.length_c   1.000
_cell.angle_alpha   90.00
_cell.angle_beta   90.00
_cell.angle_gamma   90.00
#
_symmetry.space_group_name_H-M   'P 1'
#
loop_
_entity.id
_entity.type
_entity.pdbx_description
1 polymer ?
#
loop_
_entity_poly.entity_id
_entity_poly.type
_entity_poly.pdbx_seq_one_letter_code
_entity_poly.pdbx_strand_id
1 'polypeptide(L)'
;MESLDLTSYQKYNESFRRRMVCRIGVDCGFFIEMDYMVNAMLYCLDHRIKFQIYSDNANFGTGVGWTEYFLPFCEEVHEPFHQKYNFHRPPSWHRIFRLCAIKKSVGPIAWKLKKDLKTFIGRLKAYRVYGEYVLFAQDVPSKMPQRYCITELGIDDGYSETYALIARMVWRLQPYMSQTEKTYKMKLSLPSVFSGVQIRGGDKETETRLIDGTTIIQKLNLSDGDCLFVLTDDYRQFLKAREEFPHLILLTLCQQNEIGYYHKQFCQKDFQSKKKAIVRLIISVDILLSCHSFVGSITTGPSIFIMKLRHKDSQVQAIDCPKEELSSALQQPINIRSVISMRNV
;
A
#
# COMPACT_ATOMS: atom_id res chain seq x y z
N MET A 1 4.45 1.53 20.74
CA MET A 1 4.85 2.34 19.56
C MET A 1 3.94 3.55 19.52
N GLU A 2 4.52 4.74 19.51
CA GLU A 2 3.76 5.99 19.44
C GLU A 2 2.95 6.07 18.14
N SER A 3 1.71 6.51 18.25
CA SER A 3 0.83 6.85 17.13
C SER A 3 0.45 8.31 17.25
N LEU A 4 0.32 8.99 16.12
CA LEU A 4 -0.20 10.35 16.10
C LEU A 4 -1.63 10.36 16.61
N ASP A 5 -1.95 11.32 17.49
CA ASP A 5 -3.33 11.51 17.96
C ASP A 5 -4.23 11.97 16.80
N LEU A 6 -5.27 11.18 16.55
CA LEU A 6 -6.20 11.44 15.46
C LEU A 6 -6.92 12.77 15.62
N THR A 7 -7.34 13.11 16.84
CA THR A 7 -8.11 14.34 17.09
C THR A 7 -7.27 15.56 16.79
N SER A 8 -5.99 15.55 17.21
CA SER A 8 -5.01 16.60 16.89
C SER A 8 -4.78 16.70 15.37
N TYR A 9 -4.62 15.56 14.69
CA TYR A 9 -4.49 15.55 13.24
C TYR A 9 -5.74 16.14 12.54
N GLN A 10 -6.93 15.70 12.90
CA GLN A 10 -8.17 16.19 12.30
C GLN A 10 -8.33 17.71 12.51
N LYS A 11 -8.12 18.19 13.74
CA LYS A 11 -8.20 19.61 14.05
C LYS A 11 -7.20 20.43 13.22
N TYR A 12 -5.97 19.92 13.07
CA TYR A 12 -4.94 20.61 12.29
C TYR A 12 -5.27 20.58 10.80
N ASN A 13 -5.66 19.41 10.27
CA ASN A 13 -6.08 19.26 8.88
C ASN A 13 -7.26 20.18 8.51
N GLU A 14 -8.26 20.30 9.39
CA GLU A 14 -9.42 21.18 9.18
C GLU A 14 -9.08 22.68 9.25
N SER A 15 -7.95 23.06 9.85
CA SER A 15 -7.52 24.47 9.93
C SER A 15 -7.04 25.03 8.58
N PHE A 16 -6.79 24.18 7.59
CA PHE A 16 -6.24 24.61 6.31
C PHE A 16 -7.33 25.07 5.33
N ARG A 17 -7.05 26.14 4.59
CA ARG A 17 -7.99 26.70 3.59
C ARG A 17 -7.91 25.99 2.25
N ARG A 18 -6.67 25.71 1.76
CA ARG A 18 -6.48 24.98 0.49
C ARG A 18 -6.81 23.52 0.71
N ARG A 19 -7.37 22.85 -0.30
CA ARG A 19 -7.70 21.43 -0.19
C ARG A 19 -7.09 20.57 -1.28
N MET A 20 -6.87 19.30 -0.94
CA MET A 20 -6.56 18.22 -1.84
C MET A 20 -7.61 17.13 -1.69
N VAL A 21 -8.12 16.62 -2.80
CA VAL A 21 -8.93 15.40 -2.81
C VAL A 21 -8.07 14.26 -3.39
N CYS A 22 -7.68 13.32 -2.54
CA CYS A 22 -6.95 12.13 -2.92
C CYS A 22 -7.93 11.02 -3.28
N ARG A 23 -8.01 10.66 -4.56
CA ARG A 23 -8.78 9.49 -4.98
C ARG A 23 -7.91 8.24 -4.82
N ILE A 24 -8.45 7.20 -4.19
CA ILE A 24 -7.79 5.89 -4.01
C ILE A 24 -8.57 4.77 -4.70
N GLY A 25 -7.92 3.62 -4.90
CA GLY A 25 -8.54 2.44 -5.50
C GLY A 25 -8.77 2.56 -7.00
N VAL A 26 -7.82 3.13 -7.74
CA VAL A 26 -7.97 3.42 -9.18
C VAL A 26 -7.48 2.26 -10.04
N ASP A 27 -6.16 1.98 -10.05
CA ASP A 27 -5.55 1.05 -11.00
C ASP A 27 -4.31 0.29 -10.44
N CYS A 28 -4.12 0.34 -9.13
CA CYS A 28 -3.03 -0.37 -8.44
C CYS A 28 -3.56 -1.33 -7.37
N GLY A 29 -2.68 -2.18 -6.83
CA GLY A 29 -2.99 -3.00 -5.66
C GLY A 29 -3.12 -2.15 -4.39
N PHE A 30 -3.93 -2.61 -3.43
CA PHE A 30 -4.33 -1.88 -2.22
C PHE A 30 -3.15 -1.20 -1.50
N PHE A 31 -2.04 -1.88 -1.26
CA PHE A 31 -0.90 -1.32 -0.52
C PHE A 31 -0.10 -0.26 -1.28
N ILE A 32 -0.16 -0.27 -2.61
CA ILE A 32 0.41 0.82 -3.42
C ILE A 32 -0.48 2.07 -3.35
N GLU A 33 -1.81 1.88 -3.37
CA GLU A 33 -2.79 2.96 -3.16
C GLU A 33 -2.62 3.57 -1.76
N MET A 34 -2.39 2.72 -0.75
CA MET A 34 -2.10 3.11 0.63
C MET A 34 -0.82 3.97 0.72
N ASP A 35 0.27 3.57 0.06
CA ASP A 35 1.50 4.35 0.02
C ASP A 35 1.28 5.72 -0.63
N TYR A 36 0.53 5.79 -1.72
CA TYR A 36 0.19 7.05 -2.37
C TYR A 36 -0.64 7.96 -1.47
N MET A 37 -1.61 7.40 -0.77
CA MET A 37 -2.45 8.14 0.18
C MET A 37 -1.62 8.74 1.31
N VAL A 38 -0.78 7.95 1.98
CA VAL A 38 0.07 8.43 3.09
C VAL A 38 1.04 9.51 2.60
N ASN A 39 1.65 9.35 1.43
CA ASN A 39 2.50 10.38 0.84
C ASN A 39 1.74 11.67 0.50
N ALA A 40 0.50 11.57 0.02
CA ALA A 40 -0.36 12.73 -0.21
C ALA A 40 -0.71 13.44 1.11
N MET A 41 -0.95 12.69 2.19
CA MET A 41 -1.17 13.25 3.53
C MET A 41 0.06 14.00 4.04
N LEU A 42 1.26 13.41 3.92
CA LEU A 42 2.52 14.04 4.28
C LEU A 42 2.74 15.36 3.52
N TYR A 43 2.50 15.33 2.20
CA TYR A 43 2.58 16.53 1.37
C TYR A 43 1.58 17.60 1.82
N CYS A 44 0.36 17.20 2.15
CA CYS A 44 -0.69 18.12 2.61
C CYS A 44 -0.34 18.76 3.95
N LEU A 45 0.20 18.00 4.89
CA LEU A 45 0.66 18.51 6.19
C LEU A 45 1.79 19.52 6.03
N ASP A 46 2.81 19.20 5.21
CA ASP A 46 3.97 20.06 4.98
C ASP A 46 3.60 21.39 4.29
N HIS A 47 2.59 21.37 3.41
CA HIS A 47 2.16 22.52 2.60
C HIS A 47 0.91 23.22 3.15
N ARG A 48 0.41 22.83 4.32
CA ARG A 48 -0.81 23.36 4.96
C ARG A 48 -2.02 23.28 4.01
N ILE A 49 -2.29 22.06 3.53
CA ILE A 49 -3.39 21.73 2.62
C ILE A 49 -4.32 20.76 3.35
N LYS A 50 -5.62 21.06 3.40
CA LYS A 50 -6.66 20.14 3.92
C LYS A 50 -6.70 18.89 3.05
N PHE A 51 -6.40 17.75 3.66
CA PHE A 51 -6.50 16.45 3.00
C PHE A 51 -7.91 15.89 3.11
N GLN A 52 -8.47 15.45 2.00
CA GLN A 52 -9.74 14.75 1.88
C GLN A 52 -9.55 13.51 1.01
N ILE A 53 -10.39 12.50 1.21
CA ILE A 53 -10.35 11.26 0.44
C ILE A 53 -11.61 11.09 -0.41
N TYR A 54 -11.45 10.56 -1.63
CA TYR A 54 -12.52 10.00 -2.44
C TYR A 54 -12.25 8.52 -2.65
N SER A 55 -13.08 7.66 -2.07
CA SER A 55 -12.91 6.21 -2.11
C SER A 55 -14.11 5.46 -2.72
N ASP A 56 -15.14 6.17 -3.14
CA ASP A 56 -16.30 5.58 -3.81
C ASP A 56 -15.88 4.79 -5.05
N ASN A 57 -16.42 3.60 -5.21
CA ASN A 57 -16.08 2.69 -6.30
C ASN A 57 -14.58 2.35 -6.40
N ALA A 58 -13.85 2.38 -5.28
CA ALA A 58 -12.49 1.90 -5.22
C ALA A 58 -12.40 0.43 -5.70
N ASN A 59 -11.34 0.07 -6.43
CA ASN A 59 -11.18 -1.28 -7.00
C ASN A 59 -11.11 -2.38 -5.94
N PHE A 60 -10.82 -2.02 -4.68
CA PHE A 60 -10.79 -2.90 -3.52
C PHE A 60 -12.08 -2.82 -2.67
N GLY A 61 -12.92 -1.82 -2.88
CA GLY A 61 -14.12 -1.58 -2.09
C GLY A 61 -15.37 -2.20 -2.71
N THR A 62 -16.46 -2.14 -1.94
CA THR A 62 -17.77 -2.67 -2.30
C THR A 62 -18.81 -1.57 -2.51
N GLY A 63 -18.35 -0.37 -2.85
CA GLY A 63 -19.16 0.84 -3.03
C GLY A 63 -19.03 1.82 -1.86
N VAL A 64 -18.72 1.34 -0.64
CA VAL A 64 -18.50 2.17 0.55
C VAL A 64 -17.09 2.75 0.60
N GLY A 65 -16.12 2.09 -0.03
CA GLY A 65 -14.75 2.58 -0.12
C GLY A 65 -13.91 2.33 1.14
N TRP A 66 -13.21 3.38 1.61
CA TRP A 66 -12.29 3.28 2.74
C TRP A 66 -12.94 2.78 4.03
N THR A 67 -14.06 3.37 4.38
CA THR A 67 -14.79 3.06 5.63
C THR A 67 -15.41 1.68 5.65
N GLU A 68 -15.31 0.91 4.56
CA GLU A 68 -15.65 -0.50 4.59
C GLU A 68 -14.72 -1.33 5.48
N TYR A 69 -13.44 -0.96 5.54
CA TYR A 69 -12.39 -1.75 6.24
C TYR A 69 -11.77 -1.01 7.42
N PHE A 70 -11.72 0.32 7.37
CA PHE A 70 -11.02 1.17 8.33
C PHE A 70 -11.94 2.22 8.94
N LEU A 71 -11.59 2.68 10.13
CA LEU A 71 -12.25 3.82 10.76
C LEU A 71 -11.93 5.11 9.97
N PRO A 72 -12.85 6.08 9.92
CA PRO A 72 -12.60 7.35 9.28
C PRO A 72 -11.47 8.11 9.97
N PHE A 73 -10.66 8.82 9.18
CA PHE A 73 -9.55 9.64 9.68
C PHE A 73 -9.57 11.09 9.14
N CYS A 74 -10.26 11.33 8.03
CA CYS A 74 -10.50 12.65 7.45
C CYS A 74 -11.90 12.68 6.82
N GLU A 75 -12.29 13.82 6.30
CA GLU A 75 -13.53 13.98 5.54
C GLU A 75 -13.46 13.16 4.24
N GLU A 76 -14.49 12.36 3.97
CA GLU A 76 -14.72 11.71 2.68
C GLU A 76 -15.61 12.57 1.81
N VAL A 77 -15.25 12.70 0.54
CA VAL A 77 -16.05 13.40 -0.47
C VAL A 77 -16.62 12.39 -1.45
N HIS A 78 -17.85 12.64 -1.93
CA HIS A 78 -18.62 11.67 -2.70
C HIS A 78 -19.05 12.17 -4.07
N GLU A 79 -18.51 13.32 -4.54
CA GLU A 79 -18.91 13.88 -5.82
C GLU A 79 -18.47 12.98 -6.99
N PRO A 80 -19.41 12.49 -7.81
CA PRO A 80 -19.13 11.46 -8.82
C PRO A 80 -18.12 11.87 -9.88
N PHE A 81 -17.87 13.17 -10.07
CA PHE A 81 -16.89 13.64 -11.04
C PHE A 81 -15.46 13.21 -10.69
N HIS A 82 -15.14 12.98 -9.40
CA HIS A 82 -13.83 12.48 -9.00
C HIS A 82 -13.54 11.10 -9.61
N GLN A 83 -14.54 10.22 -9.69
CA GLN A 83 -14.36 8.91 -10.33
C GLN A 83 -13.87 9.04 -11.78
N LYS A 84 -14.36 10.04 -12.52
CA LYS A 84 -14.09 10.20 -13.95
C LYS A 84 -12.86 11.05 -14.26
N TYR A 85 -12.53 12.01 -13.40
CA TYR A 85 -11.60 13.09 -13.71
C TYR A 85 -10.43 13.25 -12.74
N ASN A 86 -10.49 12.65 -11.54
CA ASN A 86 -9.41 12.67 -10.58
C ASN A 86 -8.55 11.41 -10.74
N PHE A 87 -7.28 11.58 -11.11
CA PHE A 87 -6.34 10.49 -11.38
C PHE A 87 -5.11 10.61 -10.48
N HIS A 88 -4.51 9.47 -10.10
CA HIS A 88 -3.33 9.43 -9.24
C HIS A 88 -2.09 10.01 -9.87
N ARG A 89 -1.73 9.54 -11.04
CA ARG A 89 -0.51 9.94 -11.73
C ARG A 89 -0.73 9.99 -13.22
N PRO A 90 -0.44 11.12 -13.86
CA PRO A 90 -0.23 11.12 -15.29
C PRO A 90 1.06 10.35 -15.57
N PRO A 91 1.17 9.58 -16.66
CA PRO A 91 2.42 9.00 -17.07
C PRO A 91 3.43 10.11 -17.35
N SER A 92 4.69 9.94 -16.89
CA SER A 92 5.75 10.89 -17.19
C SER A 92 5.97 10.97 -18.70
N TRP A 93 6.34 12.16 -19.21
CA TRP A 93 6.69 12.34 -20.62
C TRP A 93 7.80 11.40 -21.07
N HIS A 94 8.80 11.16 -20.23
CA HIS A 94 9.87 10.21 -20.52
C HIS A 94 9.35 8.80 -20.81
N ARG A 95 8.39 8.30 -20.02
CA ARG A 95 7.76 7.00 -20.26
C ARG A 95 6.97 6.96 -21.56
N ILE A 96 6.29 8.05 -21.90
CA ILE A 96 5.50 8.16 -23.11
C ILE A 96 6.40 8.10 -24.33
N PHE A 97 7.49 8.90 -24.36
CA PHE A 97 8.45 8.87 -25.43
C PHE A 97 9.12 7.51 -25.60
N ARG A 98 9.49 6.84 -24.50
CA ARG A 98 10.02 5.47 -24.56
C ARG A 98 9.02 4.48 -25.14
N LEU A 99 7.74 4.54 -24.76
CA LEU A 99 6.69 3.68 -25.30
C LEU A 99 6.41 3.98 -26.78
N CYS A 100 6.45 5.26 -27.19
CA CYS A 100 6.31 5.66 -28.58
C CYS A 100 7.48 5.14 -29.42
N ALA A 101 8.71 5.25 -28.92
CA ALA A 101 9.91 4.73 -29.61
C ALA A 101 9.83 3.20 -29.81
N ILE A 102 9.36 2.46 -28.79
CA ILE A 102 9.24 1.00 -28.85
C ILE A 102 8.09 0.56 -29.77
N LYS A 103 6.92 1.22 -29.69
CA LYS A 103 5.71 0.81 -30.41
C LYS A 103 5.46 1.52 -31.71
N LYS A 104 6.30 2.51 -32.07
CA LYS A 104 6.11 3.36 -33.28
C LYS A 104 4.67 3.90 -33.39
N SER A 105 4.03 4.26 -32.29
CA SER A 105 2.61 4.65 -32.25
C SER A 105 2.40 5.99 -31.54
N VAL A 106 1.44 6.77 -32.04
CA VAL A 106 0.99 8.05 -31.44
C VAL A 106 0.05 7.84 -30.24
N GLY A 107 -0.41 6.60 -30.01
CA GLY A 107 -1.37 6.26 -28.97
C GLY A 107 -1.02 6.71 -27.55
N PRO A 108 0.25 6.56 -27.07
CA PRO A 108 0.62 7.02 -25.74
C PRO A 108 0.54 8.54 -25.56
N ILE A 109 0.87 9.34 -26.57
CA ILE A 109 0.76 10.81 -26.53
C ILE A 109 -0.71 11.23 -26.48
N ALA A 110 -1.54 10.69 -27.37
CA ALA A 110 -2.97 10.97 -27.39
C ALA A 110 -3.64 10.58 -26.07
N TRP A 111 -3.23 9.46 -25.47
CA TRP A 111 -3.74 9.02 -24.18
C TRP A 111 -3.34 9.97 -23.05
N LYS A 112 -2.10 10.49 -23.04
CA LYS A 112 -1.68 11.50 -22.06
C LYS A 112 -2.45 12.79 -22.21
N LEU A 113 -2.54 13.32 -23.41
CA LEU A 113 -3.32 14.54 -23.69
C LEU A 113 -4.78 14.38 -23.23
N LYS A 114 -5.39 13.22 -23.50
CA LYS A 114 -6.75 12.91 -23.03
C LYS A 114 -6.84 12.89 -21.50
N LYS A 115 -5.83 12.36 -20.78
CA LYS A 115 -5.79 12.40 -19.31
C LYS A 115 -5.60 13.81 -18.78
N ASP A 116 -4.70 14.59 -19.37
CA ASP A 116 -4.44 15.97 -18.96
C ASP A 116 -5.69 16.84 -19.15
N LEU A 117 -6.38 16.69 -20.30
CA LEU A 117 -7.67 17.36 -20.54
C LEU A 117 -8.74 16.93 -19.53
N LYS A 118 -8.85 15.63 -19.25
CA LYS A 118 -9.81 15.15 -18.24
C LYS A 118 -9.49 15.73 -16.85
N THR A 119 -8.21 15.79 -16.46
CA THR A 119 -7.81 16.40 -15.20
C THR A 119 -8.17 17.89 -15.15
N PHE A 120 -7.94 18.63 -16.22
CA PHE A 120 -8.33 20.03 -16.32
C PHE A 120 -9.86 20.21 -16.16
N ILE A 121 -10.65 19.40 -16.87
CA ILE A 121 -12.11 19.39 -16.69
C ILE A 121 -12.50 19.05 -15.25
N GLY A 122 -11.81 18.09 -14.63
CA GLY A 122 -12.01 17.72 -13.23
C GLY A 122 -11.79 18.87 -12.27
N ARG A 123 -10.72 19.65 -12.49
CA ARG A 123 -10.42 20.85 -11.68
C ARG A 123 -11.45 21.95 -11.86
N LEU A 124 -11.96 22.16 -13.09
CA LEU A 124 -13.05 23.11 -13.31
C LEU A 124 -14.33 22.68 -12.59
N LYS A 125 -14.65 21.37 -12.59
CA LYS A 125 -15.80 20.85 -11.84
C LYS A 125 -15.59 21.00 -10.34
N ALA A 126 -14.40 20.69 -9.84
CA ALA A 126 -14.05 20.86 -8.43
C ALA A 126 -14.17 22.34 -8.02
N TYR A 127 -13.68 23.27 -8.83
CA TYR A 127 -13.83 24.69 -8.56
C TYR A 127 -15.31 25.12 -8.45
N ARG A 128 -16.17 24.59 -9.34
CA ARG A 128 -17.61 24.88 -9.27
C ARG A 128 -18.29 24.34 -8.01
N VAL A 129 -17.85 23.18 -7.53
CA VAL A 129 -18.46 22.50 -6.36
C VAL A 129 -17.93 23.10 -5.06
N TYR A 130 -16.60 23.29 -4.96
CA TYR A 130 -15.96 23.68 -3.71
C TYR A 130 -15.70 25.20 -3.60
N GLY A 131 -15.87 25.95 -4.66
CA GLY A 131 -15.60 27.39 -4.69
C GLY A 131 -14.13 27.77 -4.69
N GLU A 132 -13.21 26.78 -4.81
CA GLU A 132 -11.77 26.98 -4.74
C GLU A 132 -11.00 26.02 -5.65
N TYR A 133 -9.70 26.29 -5.86
CA TYR A 133 -8.83 25.39 -6.59
C TYR A 133 -8.49 24.17 -5.74
N VAL A 134 -8.82 22.98 -6.25
CA VAL A 134 -8.61 21.69 -5.57
C VAL A 134 -7.42 20.97 -6.19
N LEU A 135 -6.47 20.55 -5.34
CA LEU A 135 -5.37 19.69 -5.73
C LEU A 135 -5.83 18.23 -5.81
N PHE A 136 -5.19 17.47 -6.69
CA PHE A 136 -5.39 16.02 -6.81
C PHE A 136 -4.09 15.29 -6.45
N ALA A 137 -4.15 14.00 -6.18
CA ALA A 137 -2.98 13.20 -5.79
C ALA A 137 -1.83 13.27 -6.81
N GLN A 138 -2.11 13.55 -8.08
CA GLN A 138 -1.08 13.75 -9.12
C GLN A 138 -0.23 15.02 -8.92
N ASP A 139 -0.64 15.95 -8.07
CA ASP A 139 0.10 17.17 -7.74
C ASP A 139 1.17 16.91 -6.66
N VAL A 140 1.14 15.74 -6.02
CA VAL A 140 2.16 15.31 -5.07
C VAL A 140 3.47 15.02 -5.83
N PRO A 141 4.59 15.62 -5.41
CA PRO A 141 5.87 15.39 -6.06
C PRO A 141 6.35 13.94 -5.88
N SER A 142 7.18 13.47 -6.81
CA SER A 142 7.76 12.13 -6.72
C SER A 142 8.87 12.01 -5.67
N LYS A 143 9.44 13.13 -5.25
CA LYS A 143 10.42 13.21 -4.16
C LYS A 143 9.80 13.93 -3.00
N MET A 144 9.84 13.31 -1.83
CA MET A 144 9.33 13.87 -0.59
C MET A 144 10.46 14.52 0.22
N PRO A 145 10.17 15.49 1.09
CA PRO A 145 11.13 16.01 2.06
C PRO A 145 11.77 14.89 2.88
N GLN A 146 13.04 15.04 3.23
CA GLN A 146 13.75 14.07 4.09
C GLN A 146 13.40 14.26 5.57
N ARG A 147 12.91 15.43 5.98
CA ARG A 147 12.52 15.79 7.35
C ARG A 147 11.23 16.59 7.32
N TYR A 148 10.43 16.38 8.34
CA TYR A 148 9.18 17.09 8.59
C TYR A 148 9.25 17.76 9.95
N CYS A 149 8.88 19.05 9.99
CA CYS A 149 8.77 19.82 11.24
C CYS A 149 7.35 20.41 11.29
N ILE A 150 6.46 19.76 12.06
CA ILE A 150 5.05 20.14 12.21
C ILE A 150 4.77 20.29 13.70
N THR A 151 5.08 21.47 14.25
CA THR A 151 5.03 21.76 15.68
C THR A 151 3.66 21.47 16.28
N GLU A 152 2.58 21.78 15.55
CA GLU A 152 1.20 21.60 16.00
C GLU A 152 0.83 20.13 16.25
N LEU A 153 1.59 19.21 15.65
CA LEU A 153 1.42 17.77 15.82
C LEU A 153 2.56 17.13 16.62
N GLY A 154 3.50 17.93 17.11
CA GLY A 154 4.68 17.42 17.81
C GLY A 154 5.63 16.60 16.92
N ILE A 155 5.59 16.80 15.60
CA ILE A 155 6.43 16.08 14.63
C ILE A 155 7.68 16.92 14.35
N ASP A 156 8.86 16.34 14.61
CA ASP A 156 10.17 16.86 14.16
C ASP A 156 11.07 15.67 13.81
N ASP A 157 10.72 14.96 12.73
CA ASP A 157 11.25 13.65 12.39
C ASP A 157 11.62 13.52 10.91
N GLY A 158 12.36 12.44 10.59
CA GLY A 158 12.63 12.03 9.22
C GLY A 158 11.40 11.52 8.49
N TYR A 159 11.55 11.33 7.17
CA TYR A 159 10.48 10.81 6.32
C TYR A 159 9.92 9.47 6.83
N SER A 160 10.80 8.51 7.14
CA SER A 160 10.37 7.16 7.54
C SER A 160 9.57 7.15 8.84
N GLU A 161 10.00 7.95 9.82
CA GLU A 161 9.32 8.12 11.10
C GLU A 161 7.95 8.75 10.90
N THR A 162 7.91 9.88 10.19
CA THR A 162 6.66 10.61 9.95
C THR A 162 5.69 9.79 9.11
N TYR A 163 6.20 9.07 8.08
CA TYR A 163 5.39 8.12 7.32
C TYR A 163 4.76 7.06 8.22
N ALA A 164 5.56 6.44 9.10
CA ALA A 164 5.07 5.40 10.00
C ALA A 164 4.03 5.93 11.00
N LEU A 165 4.20 7.14 11.53
CA LEU A 165 3.21 7.80 12.40
C LEU A 165 1.86 7.98 11.70
N ILE A 166 1.87 8.55 10.49
CA ILE A 166 0.64 8.77 9.69
C ILE A 166 0.03 7.44 9.27
N ALA A 167 0.82 6.49 8.77
CA ALA A 167 0.32 5.20 8.35
C ALA A 167 -0.34 4.41 9.50
N ARG A 168 0.23 4.44 10.71
CA ARG A 168 -0.39 3.83 11.89
C ARG A 168 -1.67 4.54 12.31
N MET A 169 -1.71 5.87 12.25
CA MET A 169 -2.90 6.64 12.58
C MET A 169 -4.09 6.27 11.68
N VAL A 170 -3.85 6.03 10.40
CA VAL A 170 -4.92 5.65 9.45
C VAL A 170 -5.21 4.15 9.43
N TRP A 171 -4.27 3.30 9.90
CA TRP A 171 -4.41 1.84 9.97
C TRP A 171 -5.23 1.42 11.19
N ARG A 172 -6.49 1.84 11.24
CA ARG A 172 -7.42 1.51 12.32
C ARG A 172 -8.60 0.75 11.77
N LEU A 173 -8.60 -0.56 12.02
CA LEU A 173 -9.59 -1.47 11.48
C LEU A 173 -10.99 -1.19 12.03
N GLN A 174 -12.00 -1.40 11.18
CA GLN A 174 -13.42 -1.46 11.63
C GLN A 174 -13.61 -2.56 12.68
N PRO A 175 -14.55 -2.42 13.61
CA PRO A 175 -14.77 -3.42 14.68
C PRO A 175 -14.99 -4.84 14.16
N TYR A 176 -15.71 -5.00 13.04
CA TYR A 176 -15.92 -6.31 12.44
C TYR A 176 -14.63 -6.92 11.86
N MET A 177 -13.71 -6.10 11.35
CA MET A 177 -12.39 -6.53 10.87
C MET A 177 -11.53 -7.05 12.02
N SER A 178 -11.49 -6.30 13.13
CA SER A 178 -10.78 -6.72 14.35
C SER A 178 -11.36 -8.02 14.94
N GLN A 179 -12.68 -8.18 14.89
CA GLN A 179 -13.32 -9.43 15.32
C GLN A 179 -13.00 -10.59 14.37
N THR A 180 -12.95 -10.32 13.07
CA THR A 180 -12.56 -11.32 12.05
C THR A 180 -11.11 -11.75 12.23
N GLU A 181 -10.22 -10.80 12.52
CA GLU A 181 -8.80 -11.09 12.84
C GLU A 181 -8.67 -12.01 14.04
N LYS A 182 -9.36 -11.70 15.17
CA LYS A 182 -9.38 -12.57 16.36
C LYS A 182 -9.86 -13.97 16.01
N THR A 183 -10.91 -14.08 15.19
CA THR A 183 -11.44 -15.37 14.73
C THR A 183 -10.42 -16.15 13.90
N TYR A 184 -9.69 -15.49 13.00
CA TYR A 184 -8.64 -16.14 12.21
C TYR A 184 -7.46 -16.57 13.08
N LYS A 185 -6.99 -15.73 14.00
CA LYS A 185 -5.92 -16.10 14.96
C LYS A 185 -6.30 -17.32 15.78
N MET A 186 -7.53 -17.39 16.28
CA MET A 186 -8.02 -18.56 17.02
C MET A 186 -8.09 -19.82 16.13
N LYS A 187 -8.67 -19.72 14.94
CA LYS A 187 -8.78 -20.85 13.99
C LYS A 187 -7.41 -21.43 13.58
N LEU A 188 -6.43 -20.56 13.44
CA LEU A 188 -5.06 -20.94 13.11
C LEU A 188 -4.27 -21.42 14.34
N SER A 189 -4.80 -21.29 15.56
CA SER A 189 -4.06 -21.49 16.81
C SER A 189 -2.73 -20.70 16.78
N LEU A 190 -2.78 -19.46 16.27
CA LEU A 190 -1.57 -18.64 16.11
C LEU A 190 -0.99 -18.29 17.49
N PRO A 191 0.26 -18.66 17.79
CA PRO A 191 0.87 -18.36 19.07
C PRO A 191 1.18 -16.86 19.23
N SER A 192 1.47 -16.41 20.43
CA SER A 192 1.84 -15.01 20.70
C SER A 192 3.21 -14.62 20.12
N VAL A 193 4.11 -15.57 19.94
CA VAL A 193 5.42 -15.39 19.31
C VAL A 193 5.45 -16.24 18.04
N PHE A 194 5.67 -15.61 16.92
CA PHE A 194 5.75 -16.24 15.59
C PHE A 194 6.57 -15.37 14.66
N SER A 195 7.10 -15.98 13.61
CA SER A 195 7.77 -15.29 12.52
C SER A 195 6.84 -15.12 11.31
N GLY A 196 7.18 -14.21 10.44
CA GLY A 196 6.37 -13.91 9.26
C GLY A 196 7.17 -13.81 7.97
N VAL A 197 6.56 -14.26 6.87
CA VAL A 197 7.11 -14.08 5.52
C VAL A 197 6.04 -13.65 4.53
N GLN A 198 6.46 -12.94 3.49
CA GLN A 198 5.64 -12.77 2.29
C GLN A 198 6.27 -13.48 1.10
N ILE A 199 5.51 -14.40 0.50
CA ILE A 199 5.86 -15.12 -0.73
C ILE A 199 4.87 -14.70 -1.81
N ARG A 200 5.37 -14.12 -2.90
CA ARG A 200 4.55 -13.57 -3.96
C ARG A 200 4.51 -14.51 -5.18
N GLY A 201 3.32 -14.67 -5.78
CA GLY A 201 3.08 -15.35 -7.06
C GLY A 201 2.39 -14.44 -8.08
N GLY A 202 1.74 -15.04 -9.07
CA GLY A 202 0.86 -14.37 -10.03
C GLY A 202 1.58 -13.42 -11.00
N ASP A 203 0.96 -12.26 -11.25
CA ASP A 203 1.41 -11.31 -12.29
C ASP A 203 2.80 -10.68 -12.06
N LYS A 204 3.38 -10.88 -10.89
CA LYS A 204 4.76 -10.44 -10.60
C LYS A 204 5.82 -11.16 -11.42
N GLU A 205 5.56 -12.36 -11.90
CA GLU A 205 6.46 -13.07 -12.82
C GLU A 205 6.76 -12.27 -14.08
N THR A 206 5.81 -11.44 -14.53
CA THR A 206 5.98 -10.59 -15.71
C THR A 206 6.74 -9.30 -15.44
N GLU A 207 6.90 -8.92 -14.17
CA GLU A 207 7.54 -7.67 -13.76
C GLU A 207 8.95 -7.89 -13.21
N THR A 208 9.16 -8.95 -12.44
CA THR A 208 10.43 -9.29 -11.79
C THR A 208 10.58 -10.80 -11.68
N ARG A 209 11.84 -11.30 -11.64
CA ARG A 209 12.07 -12.71 -11.29
C ARG A 209 11.52 -12.96 -9.89
N LEU A 210 10.60 -13.91 -9.76
CA LEU A 210 10.11 -14.35 -8.47
C LEU A 210 11.26 -14.95 -7.64
N ILE A 211 11.27 -14.61 -6.37
CA ILE A 211 12.19 -15.21 -5.42
C ILE A 211 11.51 -16.45 -4.85
N ASP A 212 12.22 -17.57 -4.85
CA ASP A 212 11.70 -18.81 -4.31
C ASP A 212 11.35 -18.64 -2.81
N GLY A 213 10.17 -19.09 -2.45
CA GLY A 213 9.68 -19.04 -1.07
C GLY A 213 10.61 -19.71 -0.07
N THR A 214 11.25 -20.81 -0.47
CA THR A 214 12.27 -21.52 0.33
C THR A 214 13.43 -20.61 0.73
N THR A 215 13.98 -19.87 -0.24
CA THR A 215 15.07 -18.93 0.01
C THR A 215 14.66 -17.82 0.98
N ILE A 216 13.40 -17.38 0.92
CA ILE A 216 12.85 -16.36 1.84
C ILE A 216 12.78 -16.92 3.26
N ILE A 217 12.26 -18.14 3.45
CA ILE A 217 12.11 -18.79 4.76
C ILE A 217 13.46 -19.05 5.41
N GLN A 218 14.45 -19.50 4.64
CA GLN A 218 15.80 -19.78 5.15
C GLN A 218 16.49 -18.56 5.78
N LYS A 219 16.12 -17.33 5.37
CA LYS A 219 16.65 -16.10 5.98
C LYS A 219 16.27 -15.88 7.44
N LEU A 220 15.23 -16.56 7.92
CA LEU A 220 14.75 -16.40 9.29
C LEU A 220 15.50 -17.24 10.32
N ASN A 221 16.30 -18.23 9.90
CA ASN A 221 17.04 -19.14 10.78
C ASN A 221 16.14 -19.75 11.88
N LEU A 222 14.99 -20.32 11.47
CA LEU A 222 14.00 -20.90 12.39
C LEU A 222 14.42 -22.27 12.90
N SER A 223 14.02 -22.59 14.13
CA SER A 223 14.25 -23.87 14.80
C SER A 223 13.03 -24.79 14.66
N ASP A 224 13.22 -26.08 15.01
CA ASP A 224 12.14 -27.05 15.03
C ASP A 224 11.00 -26.61 15.97
N GLY A 225 9.77 -26.69 15.47
CA GLY A 225 8.59 -26.27 16.20
C GLY A 225 8.27 -24.77 16.14
N ASP A 226 9.13 -23.95 15.53
CA ASP A 226 8.84 -22.52 15.36
C ASP A 226 7.63 -22.33 14.45
N CYS A 227 6.82 -21.32 14.80
CA CYS A 227 5.63 -20.97 14.03
C CYS A 227 5.96 -19.88 13.01
N LEU A 228 5.58 -20.14 11.75
CA LEU A 228 5.75 -19.23 10.63
C LEU A 228 4.41 -18.90 9.99
N PHE A 229 4.00 -17.63 10.01
CA PHE A 229 2.84 -17.15 9.26
C PHE A 229 3.26 -16.72 7.86
N VAL A 230 2.66 -17.36 6.85
CA VAL A 230 2.99 -17.15 5.44
C VAL A 230 1.89 -16.32 4.77
N LEU A 231 2.19 -15.07 4.41
CA LEU A 231 1.37 -14.26 3.50
C LEU A 231 1.73 -14.62 2.06
N THR A 232 0.83 -15.29 1.38
CA THR A 232 0.97 -15.59 -0.04
C THR A 232 -0.37 -15.42 -0.76
N ASP A 233 -0.32 -15.18 -2.05
CA ASP A 233 -1.46 -15.17 -2.99
C ASP A 233 -1.52 -16.44 -3.86
N ASP A 234 -0.61 -17.38 -3.64
CA ASP A 234 -0.54 -18.67 -4.34
C ASP A 234 -0.39 -19.81 -3.32
N TYR A 235 -1.45 -20.61 -3.16
CA TYR A 235 -1.46 -21.71 -2.21
C TYR A 235 -0.43 -22.81 -2.53
N ARG A 236 -0.02 -22.94 -3.79
CA ARG A 236 1.03 -23.90 -4.21
C ARG A 236 2.38 -23.54 -3.56
N GLN A 237 2.68 -22.25 -3.40
CA GLN A 237 3.88 -21.80 -2.70
C GLN A 237 3.85 -22.17 -1.21
N PHE A 238 2.67 -22.09 -0.59
CA PHE A 238 2.50 -22.55 0.79
C PHE A 238 2.68 -24.07 0.93
N LEU A 239 2.13 -24.88 0.00
CA LEU A 239 2.31 -26.32 -0.01
C LEU A 239 3.78 -26.69 -0.18
N LYS A 240 4.49 -26.07 -1.13
CA LYS A 240 5.92 -26.27 -1.34
C LYS A 240 6.71 -25.96 -0.07
N ALA A 241 6.45 -24.81 0.57
CA ALA A 241 7.10 -24.45 1.82
C ALA A 241 6.86 -25.50 2.92
N ARG A 242 5.64 -26.05 3.03
CA ARG A 242 5.29 -27.07 4.01
C ARG A 242 6.01 -28.41 3.77
N GLU A 243 6.23 -28.76 2.51
CA GLU A 243 6.99 -29.96 2.14
C GLU A 243 8.49 -29.80 2.44
N GLU A 244 9.05 -28.62 2.21
CA GLU A 244 10.49 -28.36 2.41
C GLU A 244 10.86 -28.06 3.87
N PHE A 245 9.91 -27.57 4.67
CA PHE A 245 10.10 -27.26 6.11
C PHE A 245 9.11 -28.02 6.99
N PRO A 246 9.11 -29.38 6.98
CA PRO A 246 8.15 -30.17 7.76
C PRO A 246 8.32 -30.04 9.28
N HIS A 247 9.44 -29.53 9.73
CA HIS A 247 9.77 -29.28 11.14
C HIS A 247 9.18 -27.95 11.68
N LEU A 248 8.65 -27.08 10.79
CA LEU A 248 8.03 -25.81 11.16
C LEU A 248 6.50 -25.92 11.23
N ILE A 249 5.89 -25.11 12.08
CA ILE A 249 4.42 -24.92 12.10
C ILE A 249 4.07 -23.80 11.13
N LEU A 250 3.68 -24.15 9.91
CA LEU A 250 3.32 -23.16 8.89
C LEU A 250 1.82 -22.86 8.91
N LEU A 251 1.50 -21.57 8.97
CA LEU A 251 0.12 -21.05 8.98
C LEU A 251 -0.09 -20.05 7.85
N THR A 252 -1.28 -20.02 7.27
CA THR A 252 -1.67 -19.06 6.22
C THR A 252 -3.17 -18.80 6.19
N LEU A 253 -3.57 -17.64 5.70
CA LEU A 253 -4.97 -17.34 5.33
C LEU A 253 -5.22 -17.51 3.83
N CYS A 254 -4.21 -17.86 3.02
CA CYS A 254 -4.36 -18.17 1.60
C CYS A 254 -5.30 -19.37 1.42
N GLN A 255 -6.21 -19.28 0.47
CA GLN A 255 -7.18 -20.36 0.20
C GLN A 255 -6.60 -21.35 -0.80
N GLN A 256 -7.00 -22.62 -0.70
CA GLN A 256 -6.51 -23.71 -1.58
C GLN A 256 -6.71 -23.46 -3.07
N ASN A 257 -7.71 -22.67 -3.43
CA ASN A 257 -8.02 -22.32 -4.83
C ASN A 257 -7.34 -21.02 -5.31
N GLU A 258 -6.50 -20.39 -4.50
CA GLU A 258 -5.73 -19.20 -4.90
C GLU A 258 -4.41 -19.64 -5.56
N ILE A 259 -4.21 -19.26 -6.81
CA ILE A 259 -3.08 -19.63 -7.67
C ILE A 259 -2.31 -18.42 -8.18
N GLY A 260 -2.24 -17.35 -7.38
CA GLY A 260 -1.59 -16.10 -7.70
C GLY A 260 -2.57 -14.93 -7.91
N TYR A 261 -2.09 -13.73 -7.63
CA TYR A 261 -2.86 -12.51 -7.85
C TYR A 261 -2.59 -11.95 -9.25
N TYR A 262 -3.67 -11.76 -10.00
CA TYR A 262 -3.68 -11.11 -11.31
C TYR A 262 -4.62 -9.91 -11.27
N HIS A 263 -4.07 -8.69 -11.29
CA HIS A 263 -4.83 -7.45 -11.07
C HIS A 263 -6.05 -7.31 -12.00
N LYS A 264 -5.90 -7.61 -13.29
CA LYS A 264 -7.02 -7.53 -14.25
C LYS A 264 -8.15 -8.51 -13.91
N GLN A 265 -7.80 -9.73 -13.54
CA GLN A 265 -8.78 -10.75 -13.13
C GLN A 265 -9.44 -10.38 -11.81
N PHE A 266 -8.67 -9.85 -10.85
CA PHE A 266 -9.20 -9.37 -9.58
C PHE A 266 -10.25 -8.28 -9.79
N CYS A 267 -10.00 -7.30 -10.65
CA CYS A 267 -10.95 -6.24 -10.95
C CYS A 267 -12.27 -6.74 -11.57
N GLN A 268 -12.27 -7.92 -12.23
CA GLN A 268 -13.44 -8.54 -12.84
C GLN A 268 -14.23 -9.46 -11.89
N LYS A 269 -13.67 -9.81 -10.73
CA LYS A 269 -14.38 -10.64 -9.74
C LYS A 269 -15.65 -9.94 -9.25
N ASP A 270 -16.62 -10.75 -8.83
CA ASP A 270 -17.79 -10.25 -8.13
C ASP A 270 -17.40 -9.56 -6.81
N PHE A 271 -18.32 -8.78 -6.32
CA PHE A 271 -18.20 -7.95 -5.15
C PHE A 271 -17.80 -8.73 -3.87
N GLN A 272 -18.47 -9.85 -3.60
CA GLN A 272 -18.23 -10.65 -2.39
C GLN A 272 -16.86 -11.34 -2.43
N SER A 273 -16.45 -11.82 -3.59
CA SER A 273 -15.12 -12.43 -3.81
C SER A 273 -14.01 -11.40 -3.61
N LYS A 274 -14.18 -10.17 -4.12
CA LYS A 274 -13.23 -9.07 -3.87
C LYS A 274 -13.13 -8.76 -2.39
N LYS A 275 -14.26 -8.54 -1.71
CA LYS A 275 -14.31 -8.24 -0.27
C LYS A 275 -13.59 -9.29 0.55
N LYS A 276 -13.90 -10.58 0.34
CA LYS A 276 -13.25 -11.68 1.05
C LYS A 276 -11.73 -11.69 0.86
N ALA A 277 -11.26 -11.45 -0.36
CA ALA A 277 -9.82 -11.41 -0.66
C ALA A 277 -9.12 -10.20 0.00
N ILE A 278 -9.73 -9.01 -0.05
CA ILE A 278 -9.18 -7.80 0.58
C ILE A 278 -9.19 -7.92 2.11
N VAL A 279 -10.28 -8.44 2.70
CA VAL A 279 -10.35 -8.69 4.16
C VAL A 279 -9.20 -9.62 4.59
N ARG A 280 -8.99 -10.74 3.89
CA ARG A 280 -7.87 -11.65 4.21
C ARG A 280 -6.51 -10.98 4.05
N LEU A 281 -6.32 -10.19 3.00
CA LEU A 281 -5.06 -9.48 2.75
C LEU A 281 -4.77 -8.47 3.87
N ILE A 282 -5.74 -7.63 4.23
CA ILE A 282 -5.59 -6.63 5.29
C ILE A 282 -5.29 -7.31 6.62
N ILE A 283 -6.07 -8.34 6.99
CA ILE A 283 -5.86 -9.09 8.24
C ILE A 283 -4.52 -9.82 8.24
N SER A 284 -4.09 -10.40 7.13
CA SER A 284 -2.77 -11.04 7.07
C SER A 284 -1.64 -10.05 7.31
N VAL A 285 -1.76 -8.83 6.77
CA VAL A 285 -0.76 -7.78 7.03
C VAL A 285 -0.83 -7.30 8.47
N ASP A 286 -2.02 -7.15 9.05
CA ASP A 286 -2.18 -6.76 10.45
C ASP A 286 -1.57 -7.81 11.41
N ILE A 287 -1.77 -9.09 11.13
CA ILE A 287 -1.07 -10.20 11.82
C ILE A 287 0.45 -10.04 11.71
N LEU A 288 0.97 -9.81 10.50
CA LEU A 288 2.41 -9.67 10.26
C LEU A 288 3.03 -8.41 10.87
N LEU A 289 2.25 -7.36 11.12
CA LEU A 289 2.73 -6.20 11.87
C LEU A 289 3.09 -6.54 13.32
N SER A 290 2.53 -7.62 13.87
CA SER A 290 2.79 -8.10 15.24
C SER A 290 3.77 -9.28 15.34
N CYS A 291 4.26 -9.85 14.24
CA CYS A 291 5.21 -10.97 14.28
C CYS A 291 6.57 -10.57 14.87
N HIS A 292 7.29 -11.54 15.45
CA HIS A 292 8.62 -11.30 16.03
C HIS A 292 9.63 -10.89 14.94
N SER A 293 9.72 -11.65 13.88
CA SER A 293 10.62 -11.38 12.74
C SER A 293 9.86 -11.42 11.42
N PHE A 294 10.31 -10.65 10.42
CA PHE A 294 9.68 -10.58 9.12
C PHE A 294 10.69 -10.55 7.98
N VAL A 295 10.45 -11.37 6.96
CA VAL A 295 11.17 -11.28 5.69
C VAL A 295 10.18 -11.15 4.52
N GLY A 296 10.44 -10.19 3.65
CA GLY A 296 9.65 -9.97 2.45
C GLY A 296 10.48 -9.37 1.32
N SER A 297 9.83 -8.86 0.28
CA SER A 297 10.49 -8.24 -0.88
C SER A 297 10.13 -6.76 -0.98
N ILE A 298 11.12 -5.89 -1.26
CA ILE A 298 10.88 -4.46 -1.53
C ILE A 298 10.19 -4.20 -2.88
N THR A 299 9.87 -5.23 -3.64
CA THR A 299 9.09 -5.13 -4.88
C THR A 299 7.59 -5.37 -4.68
N THR A 300 7.14 -5.68 -3.46
CA THR A 300 5.74 -6.01 -3.17
C THR A 300 5.12 -5.04 -2.17
N GLY A 301 3.92 -4.56 -2.49
CA GLY A 301 3.22 -3.55 -1.67
C GLY A 301 3.03 -3.93 -0.20
N PRO A 302 2.52 -5.13 0.14
CA PRO A 302 2.36 -5.54 1.54
C PRO A 302 3.66 -5.56 2.32
N SER A 303 4.75 -6.14 1.76
CA SER A 303 6.06 -6.15 2.43
C SER A 303 6.61 -4.76 2.66
N ILE A 304 6.54 -3.89 1.66
CA ILE A 304 7.02 -2.50 1.81
C ILE A 304 6.24 -1.78 2.91
N PHE A 305 4.92 -1.96 2.97
CA PHE A 305 4.10 -1.36 4.01
C PHE A 305 4.53 -1.82 5.40
N ILE A 306 4.72 -3.14 5.60
CA ILE A 306 5.22 -3.71 6.87
C ILE A 306 6.60 -3.15 7.21
N MET A 307 7.53 -3.14 6.25
CA MET A 307 8.89 -2.63 6.43
C MET A 307 8.91 -1.14 6.79
N LYS A 308 8.08 -0.32 6.15
CA LYS A 308 7.95 1.12 6.47
C LYS A 308 7.39 1.33 7.88
N LEU A 309 6.40 0.57 8.31
CA LEU A 309 5.86 0.68 9.66
C LEU A 309 6.82 0.17 10.73
N ARG A 310 7.69 -0.77 10.39
CA ARG A 310 8.66 -1.40 11.29
C ARG A 310 10.11 -1.02 10.94
N HIS A 311 10.33 0.14 10.33
CA HIS A 311 11.62 0.56 9.78
C HIS A 311 12.77 0.62 10.80
N LYS A 312 12.47 0.76 12.11
CA LYS A 312 13.46 0.73 13.21
C LYS A 312 13.72 -0.67 13.78
N ASP A 313 12.98 -1.67 13.30
CA ASP A 313 13.03 -3.03 13.83
C ASP A 313 14.12 -3.83 13.12
N SER A 314 15.13 -4.26 13.86
CA SER A 314 16.25 -5.03 13.33
C SER A 314 15.86 -6.45 12.87
N GLN A 315 14.68 -6.93 13.28
CA GLN A 315 14.14 -8.24 12.90
C GLN A 315 13.37 -8.20 11.58
N VAL A 316 13.28 -7.04 10.94
CA VAL A 316 12.63 -6.86 9.63
C VAL A 316 13.69 -6.80 8.54
N GLN A 317 13.56 -7.65 7.53
CA GLN A 317 14.53 -7.79 6.45
C GLN A 317 13.87 -7.85 5.08
N ALA A 318 14.59 -7.40 4.07
CA ALA A 318 14.23 -7.62 2.67
C ALA A 318 15.12 -8.72 2.08
N ILE A 319 14.52 -9.66 1.33
CA ILE A 319 15.27 -10.71 0.65
C ILE A 319 16.08 -10.16 -0.53
N ASP A 320 15.63 -9.06 -1.08
CA ASP A 320 16.10 -8.48 -2.34
C ASP A 320 16.74 -7.09 -2.17
N CYS A 321 17.05 -6.72 -0.93
CA CYS A 321 17.76 -5.49 -0.61
C CYS A 321 18.72 -5.76 0.58
N PRO A 322 20.00 -5.37 0.48
CA PRO A 322 20.91 -5.43 1.61
C PRO A 322 20.38 -4.64 2.81
N LYS A 323 20.66 -5.12 4.00
CA LYS A 323 20.16 -4.50 5.25
C LYS A 323 20.60 -3.03 5.37
N GLU A 324 21.81 -2.75 4.96
CA GLU A 324 22.42 -1.41 4.99
C GLU A 324 21.71 -0.44 4.04
N GLU A 325 21.17 -0.93 2.93
CA GLU A 325 20.47 -0.14 1.92
C GLU A 325 18.97 -0.04 2.16
N LEU A 326 18.40 -0.95 2.95
CA LEU A 326 16.95 -1.03 3.20
C LEU A 326 16.40 0.27 3.76
N SER A 327 17.08 0.85 4.74
CA SER A 327 16.67 2.14 5.32
C SER A 327 16.58 3.23 4.25
N SER A 328 17.59 3.35 3.39
CA SER A 328 17.61 4.31 2.30
C SER A 328 16.52 4.03 1.25
N ALA A 329 16.30 2.76 0.91
CA ALA A 329 15.26 2.35 -0.04
C ALA A 329 13.84 2.70 0.44
N LEU A 330 13.61 2.70 1.77
CA LEU A 330 12.32 3.02 2.38
C LEU A 330 12.08 4.52 2.59
N GLN A 331 13.10 5.38 2.43
CA GLN A 331 13.01 6.84 2.66
C GLN A 331 12.33 7.63 1.54
N GLN A 332 11.68 6.97 0.59
CA GLN A 332 11.00 7.63 -0.53
C GLN A 332 9.66 6.92 -0.83
N PRO A 333 8.74 7.60 -1.53
CA PRO A 333 7.57 6.94 -2.10
C PRO A 333 7.99 5.76 -2.97
N ILE A 334 7.21 4.68 -2.89
CA ILE A 334 7.51 3.44 -3.62
C ILE A 334 7.60 3.74 -5.12
N ASN A 335 8.80 3.63 -5.64
CA ASN A 335 9.02 3.57 -7.08
C ASN A 335 9.50 2.17 -7.44
N ILE A 336 8.56 1.23 -7.60
CA ILE A 336 8.86 -0.18 -7.94
C ILE A 336 9.85 -0.31 -9.11
N ARG A 337 9.96 0.71 -9.96
CA ARG A 337 10.86 0.71 -11.12
C ARG A 337 12.29 1.14 -10.84
N SER A 338 12.52 2.01 -9.86
CA SER A 338 13.89 2.33 -9.44
C SER A 338 14.55 1.13 -8.78
N VAL A 339 13.76 0.33 -8.06
CA VAL A 339 14.21 -0.93 -7.45
C VAL A 339 14.56 -1.98 -8.51
N ILE A 340 13.81 -2.05 -9.61
CA ILE A 340 14.08 -2.97 -10.73
C ILE A 340 15.34 -2.53 -11.49
N SER A 341 15.61 -1.23 -11.63
CA SER A 341 16.81 -0.72 -12.33
C SER A 341 18.10 -0.95 -11.55
N MET A 342 18.05 -1.01 -10.24
CA MET A 342 19.19 -1.33 -9.38
C MET A 342 19.65 -2.81 -9.51
N ARG A 343 18.79 -3.70 -10.03
CA ARG A 343 19.12 -5.14 -10.22
C ARG A 343 19.71 -5.49 -11.57
N ASN A 344 19.75 -4.54 -12.51
CA ASN A 344 20.29 -4.73 -13.85
C ASN A 344 21.69 -4.09 -14.00
N VAL A 345 22.39 -3.82 -12.89
CA VAL A 345 23.80 -3.40 -12.86
C VAL A 345 24.65 -4.54 -12.32
#